data_e937d952b424808533793e8d9b277f8b
#
_entry.id   e937d952b424808533793e8d9b277f8b
#
_cell.length_a   1.000
_cell.length_b   1.000
_cell.length_c   1.000
_cell.angle_alpha   90.00
_cell.angle_beta   90.00
_cell.angle_gamma   90.00
#
_symmetry.space_group_name_H-M   'P 1'
#
loop_
_entity.id
_entity.type
_entity.pdbx_description
1 polymer ?
#
loop_
_entity_poly.entity_id
_entity_poly.type
_entity_poly.pdbx_seq_one_letter_code
_entity_poly.pdbx_strand_id
1 'polypeptide(L)'
;MVATASRPQQVQLDLFSAVLHSYSAEREGRIDNATLYDQVASRAGIDRDEFARKSPVGRDQQPHSLLARAVRWHQQTLKHAGVLERVEGKRGVWQLTRPASKELDEIQPGVSVVGFSTDLGIAILGTCETVFSRIDCPITLVITSPPYPLAKARSYGNVSEAQYVDWIVRQLEPIVRNLVPGGSIALNISNDIFLAGGARSLYERLLLALHDRLGLYKVDELIWHNPSKPP
;
A
#
# COMPACT_ATOMS: atom_id res chain seq x y z
N MET A 1 15.98 32.30 -6.03
CA MET A 1 15.83 30.87 -5.68
C MET A 1 14.73 30.80 -4.63
N VAL A 2 13.55 30.36 -5.04
CA VAL A 2 12.40 30.20 -4.13
C VAL A 2 12.52 28.80 -3.54
N ALA A 3 12.75 28.73 -2.24
CA ALA A 3 12.72 27.50 -1.48
C ALA A 3 11.29 26.93 -1.55
N THR A 4 11.11 25.84 -2.26
CA THR A 4 9.85 25.08 -2.31
C THR A 4 9.65 24.46 -0.92
N ALA A 5 8.80 25.08 -0.11
CA ALA A 5 8.37 24.47 1.15
C ALA A 5 7.72 23.13 0.83
N SER A 6 8.35 22.03 1.23
CA SER A 6 7.77 20.69 1.11
C SER A 6 6.44 20.66 1.86
N ARG A 7 5.37 20.26 1.16
CA ARG A 7 4.03 20.20 1.75
C ARG A 7 4.00 19.20 2.91
N PRO A 8 3.26 19.48 4.01
CA PRO A 8 3.19 18.58 5.19
C PRO A 8 2.84 17.12 4.87
N GLN A 9 2.15 16.89 3.76
CA GLN A 9 1.74 15.59 3.26
C GLN A 9 2.90 14.73 2.71
N GLN A 10 3.84 15.34 2.00
CA GLN A 10 5.03 14.66 1.48
C GLN A 10 5.88 14.10 2.63
N VAL A 11 6.04 14.90 3.69
CA VAL A 11 6.80 14.51 4.88
C VAL A 11 6.19 13.29 5.60
N GLN A 12 4.86 13.15 5.66
CA GLN A 12 4.22 11.99 6.30
C GLN A 12 4.40 10.69 5.51
N LEU A 13 4.33 10.76 4.18
CA LEU A 13 4.60 9.61 3.29
C LEU A 13 6.04 9.14 3.43
N ASP A 14 6.97 10.08 3.40
CA ASP A 14 8.38 9.80 3.53
C ASP A 14 8.70 9.19 4.91
N LEU A 15 8.04 9.66 5.98
CA LEU A 15 8.22 9.11 7.33
C LEU A 15 7.71 7.68 7.47
N PHE A 16 6.54 7.33 6.93
CA PHE A 16 6.02 5.96 7.01
C PHE A 16 6.93 4.97 6.28
N SER A 17 7.29 5.31 5.05
CA SER A 17 8.23 4.53 4.23
C SER A 17 9.59 4.40 4.92
N ALA A 18 10.12 5.50 5.48
CA ALA A 18 11.38 5.51 6.20
C ALA A 18 11.35 4.61 7.45
N VAL A 19 10.25 4.62 8.22
CA VAL A 19 10.06 3.73 9.38
C VAL A 19 10.08 2.27 8.95
N LEU A 20 9.30 1.90 7.94
CA LEU A 20 9.24 0.53 7.46
C LEU A 20 10.60 0.04 6.93
N HIS A 21 11.25 0.85 6.08
CA HIS A 21 12.58 0.54 5.56
C HIS A 21 13.67 0.46 6.64
N SER A 22 13.55 1.23 7.74
CA SER A 22 14.51 1.13 8.83
C SER A 22 14.45 -0.25 9.48
N TYR A 23 13.26 -0.78 9.74
CA TYR A 23 13.12 -2.14 10.29
C TYR A 23 13.54 -3.24 9.30
N SER A 24 13.25 -3.09 8.02
CA SER A 24 13.62 -4.09 7.00
C SER A 24 15.13 -4.12 6.72
N ALA A 25 15.83 -3.00 6.92
CA ALA A 25 17.28 -2.91 6.70
C ALA A 25 18.12 -3.50 7.84
N GLU A 26 17.54 -3.64 9.03
CA GLU A 26 18.23 -4.22 10.18
C GLU A 26 18.29 -5.74 10.10
N ARG A 27 19.50 -6.27 10.30
CA ARG A 27 19.77 -7.72 10.16
C ARG A 27 18.90 -8.60 11.06
N GLU A 28 18.52 -8.10 12.23
CA GLU A 28 17.62 -8.76 13.17
C GLU A 28 16.20 -8.16 13.17
N GLY A 29 15.93 -7.16 12.33
CA GLY A 29 14.66 -6.44 12.31
C GLY A 29 14.31 -5.77 13.65
N ARG A 30 15.32 -5.52 14.52
CA ARG A 30 15.14 -4.99 15.87
C ARG A 30 15.82 -3.65 16.03
N ILE A 31 15.08 -2.62 16.43
CA ILE A 31 15.59 -1.26 16.60
C ILE A 31 15.02 -0.63 17.88
N ASP A 32 15.83 0.13 18.59
CA ASP A 32 15.37 1.05 19.63
C ASP A 32 14.88 2.39 19.02
N ASN A 33 14.10 3.13 19.82
CA ASN A 33 13.51 4.37 19.34
C ASN A 33 14.55 5.45 18.96
N ALA A 34 15.68 5.52 19.62
CA ALA A 34 16.70 6.55 19.34
C ALA A 34 17.35 6.27 17.98
N THR A 35 17.79 5.05 17.77
CA THR A 35 18.34 4.57 16.49
C THR A 35 17.32 4.73 15.36
N LEU A 36 16.04 4.38 15.62
CA LEU A 36 14.98 4.57 14.63
C LEU A 36 14.82 6.04 14.22
N TYR A 37 14.82 6.97 15.18
CA TYR A 37 14.68 8.41 14.86
C TYR A 37 15.82 8.92 14.01
N ASP A 38 17.06 8.50 14.29
CA ASP A 38 18.24 8.87 13.51
C ASP A 38 18.16 8.31 12.08
N GLN A 39 17.77 7.04 11.93
CA GLN A 39 17.62 6.41 10.62
C GLN A 39 16.48 7.03 9.80
N VAL A 40 15.33 7.29 10.44
CA VAL A 40 14.18 7.91 9.78
C VAL A 40 14.51 9.34 9.35
N ALA A 41 15.16 10.14 10.20
CA ALA A 41 15.60 11.48 9.84
C ALA A 41 16.52 11.46 8.63
N SER A 42 17.53 10.59 8.64
CA SER A 42 18.48 10.43 7.54
C SER A 42 17.80 10.00 6.22
N ARG A 43 16.89 9.01 6.27
CA ARG A 43 16.18 8.50 5.08
C ARG A 43 15.18 9.49 4.51
N ALA A 44 14.50 10.24 5.37
CA ALA A 44 13.54 11.27 4.95
C ALA A 44 14.20 12.61 4.58
N GLY A 45 15.53 12.72 4.68
CA GLY A 45 16.27 13.95 4.40
C GLY A 45 15.94 15.09 5.36
N ILE A 46 15.54 14.76 6.60
CA ILE A 46 15.18 15.73 7.64
C ILE A 46 16.41 16.01 8.51
N ASP A 47 16.70 17.28 8.73
CA ASP A 47 17.77 17.68 9.64
C ASP A 47 17.49 17.23 11.08
N ARG A 48 18.54 16.84 11.82
CA ARG A 48 18.42 16.35 13.20
C ARG A 48 17.80 17.40 14.15
N ASP A 49 18.13 18.67 13.98
CA ASP A 49 17.61 19.75 14.80
C ASP A 49 16.13 19.99 14.50
N GLU A 50 15.75 19.90 13.22
CA GLU A 50 14.35 19.94 12.81
C GLU A 50 13.58 18.74 13.38
N PHE A 51 14.13 17.52 13.31
CA PHE A 51 13.50 16.32 13.86
C PHE A 51 13.32 16.42 15.39
N ALA A 52 14.30 17.00 16.09
CA ALA A 52 14.29 17.17 17.55
C ALA A 52 13.43 18.37 18.00
N ARG A 53 13.05 19.27 17.10
CA ARG A 53 12.28 20.48 17.43
C ARG A 53 11.00 20.14 18.15
N LYS A 54 10.80 20.75 19.31
CA LYS A 54 9.63 20.54 20.17
C LYS A 54 8.61 21.66 19.96
N SER A 55 7.35 21.26 19.93
CA SER A 55 6.20 22.16 19.89
C SER A 55 5.23 21.81 21.02
N PRO A 56 4.50 22.78 21.59
CA PRO A 56 3.46 22.50 22.57
C PRO A 56 2.36 21.62 21.96
N VAL A 57 1.95 20.55 22.64
CA VAL A 57 0.96 19.61 22.13
C VAL A 57 -0.04 19.25 23.22
N GLY A 58 -1.33 19.14 22.83
CA GLY A 58 -2.41 18.74 23.71
C GLY A 58 -2.89 19.87 24.64
N ARG A 59 -3.80 19.52 25.54
CA ARG A 59 -4.35 20.46 26.53
C ARG A 59 -3.30 20.96 27.53
N ASP A 60 -2.34 20.09 27.86
CA ASP A 60 -1.30 20.39 28.86
C ASP A 60 -0.09 21.12 28.26
N GLN A 61 -0.14 21.48 26.97
CA GLN A 61 0.91 22.25 26.25
C GLN A 61 2.34 21.71 26.47
N GLN A 62 2.48 20.39 26.69
CA GLN A 62 3.79 19.76 26.89
C GLN A 62 4.61 19.78 25.60
N PRO A 63 5.92 20.15 25.70
CA PRO A 63 6.78 20.24 24.52
C PRO A 63 7.17 18.86 23.99
N HIS A 64 6.68 18.51 22.81
CA HIS A 64 6.98 17.25 22.11
C HIS A 64 7.47 17.48 20.68
N SER A 65 8.38 16.63 20.21
CA SER A 65 8.69 16.59 18.79
C SER A 65 7.50 15.98 18.03
N LEU A 66 6.97 16.74 17.08
CA LEU A 66 5.85 16.28 16.23
C LEU A 66 6.29 15.13 15.32
N LEU A 67 7.53 15.18 14.80
CA LEU A 67 8.09 14.13 13.95
C LEU A 67 8.31 12.82 14.74
N ALA A 68 8.88 12.89 15.95
CA ALA A 68 9.01 11.71 16.80
C ALA A 68 7.64 11.13 17.21
N ARG A 69 6.61 11.97 17.35
CA ARG A 69 5.23 11.49 17.59
C ARG A 69 4.66 10.80 16.36
N ALA A 70 4.88 11.33 15.16
CA ALA A 70 4.46 10.73 13.91
C ALA A 70 5.14 9.35 13.72
N VAL A 71 6.44 9.24 13.96
CA VAL A 71 7.16 7.96 13.92
C VAL A 71 6.56 6.94 14.90
N ARG A 72 6.27 7.35 16.14
CA ARG A 72 5.62 6.47 17.13
C ARG A 72 4.20 6.08 16.74
N TRP A 73 3.48 6.98 16.09
CA TRP A 73 2.16 6.67 15.55
C TRP A 73 2.27 5.59 14.46
N HIS A 74 3.24 5.70 13.56
CA HIS A 74 3.50 4.66 12.54
C HIS A 74 3.92 3.32 13.17
N GLN A 75 4.74 3.33 14.23
CA GLN A 75 5.05 2.10 14.98
C GLN A 75 3.79 1.45 15.57
N GLN A 76 2.87 2.24 16.15
CA GLN A 76 1.61 1.69 16.67
C GLN A 76 0.73 1.15 15.54
N THR A 77 0.66 1.84 14.41
CA THR A 77 -0.06 1.39 13.22
C THR A 77 0.49 0.04 12.74
N LEU A 78 1.81 -0.07 12.60
CA LEU A 78 2.48 -1.32 12.20
C LEU A 78 2.31 -2.44 13.25
N LYS A 79 2.23 -2.10 14.54
CA LYS A 79 1.90 -3.07 15.58
C LYS A 79 0.47 -3.60 15.43
N HIS A 80 -0.52 -2.72 15.21
CA HIS A 80 -1.91 -3.13 14.99
C HIS A 80 -2.05 -3.97 13.71
N ALA A 81 -1.20 -3.72 12.72
CA ALA A 81 -1.12 -4.51 11.50
C ALA A 81 -0.41 -5.87 11.68
N GLY A 82 0.13 -6.16 12.87
CA GLY A 82 0.88 -7.38 13.12
C GLY A 82 2.28 -7.42 12.47
N VAL A 83 2.77 -6.27 11.98
CA VAL A 83 4.11 -6.13 11.36
C VAL A 83 5.20 -5.95 12.42
N LEU A 84 4.91 -5.16 13.46
CA LEU A 84 5.83 -4.90 14.56
C LEU A 84 5.31 -5.44 15.88
N GLU A 85 6.21 -5.85 16.73
CA GLU A 85 5.95 -6.20 18.12
C GLU A 85 6.98 -5.55 19.05
N ARG A 86 6.62 -5.39 20.32
CA ARG A 86 7.56 -4.92 21.34
C ARG A 86 8.44 -6.05 21.80
N VAL A 87 9.72 -5.77 21.98
CA VAL A 87 10.65 -6.72 22.60
C VAL A 87 10.37 -6.77 24.09
N GLU A 88 10.06 -7.96 24.59
CA GLU A 88 9.76 -8.18 26.00
C GLU A 88 10.96 -7.80 26.88
N GLY A 89 10.70 -7.14 27.99
CA GLY A 89 11.73 -6.66 28.93
C GLY A 89 12.56 -5.47 28.45
N LYS A 90 12.38 -4.96 27.23
CA LYS A 90 13.14 -3.83 26.69
C LYS A 90 12.22 -2.66 26.33
N ARG A 91 12.27 -1.59 27.13
CA ARG A 91 11.48 -0.39 26.87
C ARG A 91 11.96 0.35 25.61
N GLY A 92 11.04 0.66 24.71
CA GLY A 92 11.32 1.43 23.49
C GLY A 92 12.00 0.65 22.37
N VAL A 93 12.18 -0.66 22.53
CA VAL A 93 12.74 -1.54 21.49
C VAL A 93 11.60 -2.30 20.82
N TRP A 94 11.62 -2.29 19.50
CA TRP A 94 10.63 -2.95 18.65
C TRP A 94 11.32 -3.86 17.65
N GLN A 95 10.63 -4.90 17.23
CA GLN A 95 11.13 -5.81 16.21
C GLN A 95 10.03 -6.17 15.21
N LEU A 96 10.46 -6.63 14.03
CA LEU A 96 9.57 -7.27 13.09
C LEU A 96 9.01 -8.56 13.69
N THR A 97 7.74 -8.81 13.51
CA THR A 97 7.15 -10.12 13.82
C THR A 97 7.76 -11.19 12.92
N ARG A 98 7.73 -12.46 13.33
CA ARG A 98 8.25 -13.56 12.50
C ARG A 98 7.63 -13.65 11.11
N PRO A 99 6.31 -13.49 10.92
CA PRO A 99 5.72 -13.39 9.57
C PRO A 99 6.28 -12.20 8.79
N ALA A 100 6.29 -11.01 9.38
CA ALA A 100 6.75 -9.80 8.72
C ALA A 100 8.24 -9.80 8.37
N SER A 101 9.08 -10.48 9.12
CA SER A 101 10.52 -10.61 8.80
C SER A 101 10.80 -11.47 7.58
N LYS A 102 9.84 -12.32 7.19
CA LYS A 102 9.95 -13.19 6.02
C LYS A 102 9.28 -12.61 4.78
N GLU A 103 8.20 -11.85 4.96
CA GLU A 103 7.31 -11.41 3.89
C GLU A 103 6.79 -9.99 4.20
N LEU A 104 7.70 -9.00 4.19
CA LEU A 104 7.36 -7.59 4.42
C LEU A 104 6.40 -7.01 3.34
N ASP A 105 6.29 -7.68 2.22
CA ASP A 105 5.42 -7.28 1.10
C ASP A 105 3.99 -7.80 1.25
N GLU A 106 3.71 -8.65 2.24
CA GLU A 106 2.38 -9.23 2.46
C GLU A 106 1.74 -8.70 3.75
N ILE A 107 0.56 -8.13 3.61
CA ILE A 107 -0.29 -7.78 4.76
C ILE A 107 -1.02 -9.04 5.21
N GLN A 108 -1.12 -9.21 6.53
CA GLN A 108 -1.91 -10.32 7.10
C GLN A 108 -3.36 -10.27 6.59
N PRO A 109 -3.94 -11.41 6.19
CA PRO A 109 -5.33 -11.47 5.76
C PRO A 109 -6.28 -10.83 6.78
N GLY A 110 -7.19 -10.00 6.31
CA GLY A 110 -8.15 -9.30 7.15
C GLY A 110 -7.64 -8.04 7.85
N VAL A 111 -6.37 -7.67 7.64
CA VAL A 111 -5.77 -6.43 8.18
C VAL A 111 -5.70 -5.37 7.09
N SER A 112 -6.03 -4.14 7.45
CA SER A 112 -5.78 -2.95 6.63
C SER A 112 -5.12 -1.86 7.47
N VAL A 113 -4.19 -1.14 6.87
CA VAL A 113 -3.41 -0.09 7.54
C VAL A 113 -3.58 1.21 6.81
N VAL A 114 -3.98 2.25 7.51
CA VAL A 114 -3.98 3.62 6.97
C VAL A 114 -2.54 4.11 6.94
N GLY A 115 -1.99 4.27 5.76
CA GLY A 115 -0.67 4.84 5.54
C GLY A 115 -0.64 6.35 5.81
N PHE A 116 -1.60 7.06 5.20
CA PHE A 116 -1.81 8.48 5.46
C PHE A 116 -3.26 8.89 5.11
N SER A 117 -3.69 10.03 5.63
CA SER A 117 -4.97 10.65 5.33
C SER A 117 -4.78 12.14 5.13
N THR A 118 -5.52 12.71 4.19
CA THR A 118 -5.53 14.13 3.83
C THR A 118 -6.97 14.57 3.60
N ASP A 119 -7.19 15.86 3.43
CA ASP A 119 -8.51 16.39 3.04
C ASP A 119 -8.96 15.91 1.64
N LEU A 120 -8.00 15.47 0.80
CA LEU A 120 -8.25 15.02 -0.56
C LEU A 120 -8.34 13.50 -0.70
N GLY A 121 -7.92 12.74 0.30
CA GLY A 121 -7.93 11.29 0.21
C GLY A 121 -7.15 10.56 1.29
N ILE A 122 -7.25 9.26 1.24
CA ILE A 122 -6.64 8.33 2.19
C ILE A 122 -5.86 7.26 1.43
N ALA A 123 -4.66 6.92 1.89
CA ALA A 123 -3.92 5.77 1.42
C ALA A 123 -4.06 4.61 2.41
N ILE A 124 -4.55 3.49 1.91
CA ILE A 124 -4.76 2.29 2.71
C ILE A 124 -3.95 1.14 2.10
N LEU A 125 -3.14 0.49 2.91
CA LEU A 125 -2.47 -0.75 2.59
C LEU A 125 -3.35 -1.91 3.06
N GLY A 126 -3.78 -2.78 2.14
CA GLY A 126 -4.71 -3.87 2.42
C GLY A 126 -5.15 -4.58 1.15
N THR A 127 -5.83 -5.71 1.31
CA THR A 127 -6.51 -6.34 0.16
C THR A 127 -7.80 -5.60 -0.16
N CYS A 128 -8.20 -5.57 -1.43
CA CYS A 128 -9.47 -4.96 -1.84
C CYS A 128 -10.66 -5.53 -1.05
N GLU A 129 -10.70 -6.85 -0.84
CA GLU A 129 -11.72 -7.52 -0.03
C GLU A 129 -11.80 -6.94 1.38
N THR A 130 -10.65 -6.79 2.06
CA THR A 130 -10.62 -6.28 3.45
C THR A 130 -10.96 -4.80 3.54
N VAL A 131 -10.44 -4.00 2.59
CA VAL A 131 -10.65 -2.54 2.59
C VAL A 131 -12.07 -2.19 2.23
N PHE A 132 -12.55 -2.66 1.08
CA PHE A 132 -13.86 -2.26 0.54
C PHE A 132 -15.05 -2.98 1.20
N SER A 133 -14.82 -4.05 1.95
CA SER A 133 -15.87 -4.62 2.82
C SER A 133 -16.26 -3.71 3.99
N ARG A 134 -15.42 -2.71 4.31
CA ARG A 134 -15.61 -1.76 5.44
C ARG A 134 -15.82 -0.32 5.00
N ILE A 135 -15.69 -0.04 3.71
CA ILE A 135 -15.90 1.28 3.12
C ILE A 135 -17.28 1.27 2.47
N ASP A 136 -18.16 2.14 2.97
CA ASP A 136 -19.48 2.40 2.41
C ASP A 136 -19.51 3.84 1.89
N CYS A 137 -18.76 4.08 0.82
CA CYS A 137 -18.75 5.38 0.15
C CYS A 137 -19.00 5.20 -1.35
N PRO A 138 -19.73 6.12 -2.00
CA PRO A 138 -19.99 6.07 -3.44
C PRO A 138 -18.68 6.23 -4.22
N ILE A 139 -18.44 5.32 -5.16
CA ILE A 139 -17.26 5.31 -6.03
C ILE A 139 -17.69 5.74 -7.44
N THR A 140 -17.07 6.77 -7.98
CA THR A 140 -17.33 7.25 -9.34
C THR A 140 -16.33 6.72 -10.36
N LEU A 141 -15.08 6.50 -9.93
CA LEU A 141 -14.01 6.04 -10.81
C LEU A 141 -13.05 5.14 -10.04
N VAL A 142 -12.71 4.02 -10.65
CA VAL A 142 -11.63 3.12 -10.23
C VAL A 142 -10.56 3.10 -11.30
N ILE A 143 -9.30 3.26 -10.92
CA ILE A 143 -8.15 3.09 -11.83
C ILE A 143 -7.20 2.09 -11.18
N THR A 144 -6.96 0.97 -11.84
CA THR A 144 -6.11 -0.07 -11.27
C THR A 144 -5.37 -0.88 -12.34
N SER A 145 -4.23 -1.43 -11.93
CA SER A 145 -3.43 -2.38 -12.72
C SER A 145 -3.21 -3.63 -11.86
N PRO A 146 -4.10 -4.63 -11.96
CA PRO A 146 -3.96 -5.84 -11.17
C PRO A 146 -2.73 -6.66 -11.60
N PRO A 147 -2.13 -7.47 -10.70
CA PRO A 147 -1.02 -8.34 -11.07
C PRO A 147 -1.45 -9.36 -12.14
N TYR A 148 -0.54 -9.64 -13.06
CA TYR A 148 -0.74 -10.65 -14.11
C TYR A 148 -0.21 -12.01 -13.67
N PRO A 149 -0.76 -13.13 -14.16
CA PRO A 149 -0.12 -14.43 -14.03
C PRO A 149 1.20 -14.41 -14.83
N LEU A 150 2.29 -14.68 -14.14
CA LEU A 150 3.64 -14.64 -14.69
C LEU A 150 4.27 -16.03 -14.61
N ALA A 151 5.11 -16.38 -15.59
CA ALA A 151 5.90 -17.60 -15.58
C ALA A 151 6.87 -17.68 -14.37
N LYS A 152 7.34 -16.50 -13.88
CA LYS A 152 8.13 -16.37 -12.65
C LYS A 152 7.35 -15.52 -11.66
N ALA A 153 7.04 -16.08 -10.50
CA ALA A 153 6.40 -15.37 -9.42
C ALA A 153 7.24 -14.16 -8.98
N ARG A 154 6.58 -13.06 -8.63
CA ARG A 154 7.19 -11.88 -8.00
C ARG A 154 6.98 -11.91 -6.51
N SER A 155 7.72 -11.06 -5.77
CA SER A 155 7.65 -10.95 -4.30
C SER A 155 6.25 -10.63 -3.77
N TYR A 156 5.44 -9.89 -4.54
CA TYR A 156 4.05 -9.54 -4.18
C TYR A 156 3.00 -10.59 -4.56
N GLY A 157 3.41 -11.80 -4.88
CA GLY A 157 2.52 -12.89 -5.23
C GLY A 157 2.35 -13.09 -6.73
N ASN A 158 1.80 -14.24 -7.07
CA ASN A 158 1.49 -14.63 -8.44
C ASN A 158 0.22 -15.47 -8.46
N VAL A 159 -0.84 -14.93 -9.05
CA VAL A 159 -2.08 -15.68 -9.24
C VAL A 159 -1.89 -16.63 -10.41
N SER A 160 -2.27 -17.89 -10.25
CA SER A 160 -2.21 -18.87 -11.34
C SER A 160 -3.18 -18.50 -12.46
N GLU A 161 -2.87 -18.93 -13.69
CA GLU A 161 -3.75 -18.72 -14.84
C GLU A 161 -5.18 -19.19 -14.57
N ALA A 162 -5.32 -20.36 -13.98
CA ALA A 162 -6.62 -20.98 -13.70
C ALA A 162 -7.48 -20.15 -12.71
N GLN A 163 -6.83 -19.44 -11.79
CA GLN A 163 -7.50 -18.66 -10.74
C GLN A 163 -7.62 -17.17 -11.08
N TYR A 164 -6.95 -16.71 -12.14
CA TYR A 164 -6.79 -15.28 -12.42
C TYR A 164 -8.12 -14.54 -12.56
N VAL A 165 -9.02 -15.05 -13.41
CA VAL A 165 -10.32 -14.43 -13.67
C VAL A 165 -11.16 -14.38 -12.38
N ASP A 166 -11.25 -15.50 -11.68
CA ASP A 166 -12.00 -15.59 -10.42
C ASP A 166 -11.43 -14.69 -9.34
N TRP A 167 -10.11 -14.59 -9.29
CA TRP A 167 -9.43 -13.71 -8.33
C TRP A 167 -9.76 -12.24 -8.61
N ILE A 168 -9.63 -11.76 -9.87
CA ILE A 168 -9.98 -10.38 -10.24
C ILE A 168 -11.45 -10.07 -9.92
N VAL A 169 -12.36 -10.95 -10.27
CA VAL A 169 -13.79 -10.76 -9.98
C VAL A 169 -14.04 -10.59 -8.48
N ARG A 170 -13.44 -11.44 -7.65
CA ARG A 170 -13.55 -11.32 -6.18
C ARG A 170 -12.97 -10.01 -5.64
N GLN A 171 -11.84 -9.53 -6.20
CA GLN A 171 -11.26 -8.25 -5.79
C GLN A 171 -12.14 -7.07 -6.17
N LEU A 172 -12.81 -7.12 -7.32
CA LEU A 172 -13.65 -6.03 -7.81
C LEU A 172 -15.07 -6.04 -7.25
N GLU A 173 -15.59 -7.19 -6.85
CA GLU A 173 -16.97 -7.31 -6.36
C GLU A 173 -17.32 -6.32 -5.23
N PRO A 174 -16.55 -6.16 -4.14
CA PRO A 174 -16.86 -5.19 -3.09
C PRO A 174 -16.73 -3.74 -3.56
N ILE A 175 -15.92 -3.48 -4.58
CA ILE A 175 -15.78 -2.16 -5.20
C ILE A 175 -17.02 -1.84 -6.05
N VAL A 176 -17.46 -2.80 -6.87
CA VAL A 176 -18.62 -2.64 -7.76
C VAL A 176 -19.91 -2.41 -6.99
N ARG A 177 -20.06 -2.99 -5.81
CA ARG A 177 -21.21 -2.73 -4.92
C ARG A 177 -21.35 -1.25 -4.53
N ASN A 178 -20.24 -0.53 -4.46
CA ASN A 178 -20.19 0.90 -4.12
C ASN A 178 -20.08 1.80 -5.37
N LEU A 179 -20.02 1.22 -6.57
CA LEU A 179 -19.94 1.99 -7.80
C LEU A 179 -21.29 2.66 -8.09
N VAL A 180 -21.26 3.98 -8.27
CA VAL A 180 -22.48 4.74 -8.60
C VAL A 180 -22.97 4.43 -10.02
N PRO A 181 -24.27 4.59 -10.31
CA PRO A 181 -24.77 4.55 -11.69
C PRO A 181 -23.98 5.51 -12.59
N GLY A 182 -23.44 5.02 -13.70
CA GLY A 182 -22.55 5.79 -14.59
C GLY A 182 -21.09 5.86 -14.12
N GLY A 183 -20.75 5.29 -12.97
CA GLY A 183 -19.36 5.12 -12.53
C GLY A 183 -18.58 4.19 -13.44
N SER A 184 -17.26 4.34 -13.46
CA SER A 184 -16.38 3.62 -14.38
C SER A 184 -15.23 2.93 -13.68
N ILE A 185 -14.75 1.82 -14.28
CA ILE A 185 -13.55 1.10 -13.85
C ILE A 185 -12.57 1.07 -15.03
N ALA A 186 -11.42 1.70 -14.88
CA ALA A 186 -10.32 1.64 -15.83
C ALA A 186 -9.32 0.56 -15.36
N LEU A 187 -9.27 -0.55 -16.09
CA LEU A 187 -8.35 -1.66 -15.84
C LEU A 187 -7.19 -1.62 -16.83
N ASN A 188 -5.98 -1.42 -16.32
CA ASN A 188 -4.77 -1.59 -17.12
C ASN A 188 -4.36 -3.07 -17.07
N ILE A 189 -4.66 -3.82 -18.12
CA ILE A 189 -4.38 -5.24 -18.25
C ILE A 189 -3.66 -5.53 -19.57
N SER A 190 -2.86 -6.58 -19.61
CA SER A 190 -2.25 -7.03 -20.86
C SER A 190 -3.20 -7.97 -21.60
N ASN A 191 -3.35 -7.74 -22.91
CA ASN A 191 -3.99 -8.68 -23.82
C ASN A 191 -3.03 -9.84 -24.22
N ASP A 192 -1.72 -9.63 -24.06
CA ASP A 192 -0.67 -10.57 -24.44
C ASP A 192 -0.05 -11.24 -23.22
N ILE A 193 -0.77 -12.17 -22.61
CA ILE A 193 -0.23 -12.97 -21.50
C ILE A 193 0.33 -14.27 -22.08
N PHE A 194 1.67 -14.37 -22.08
CA PHE A 194 2.39 -15.55 -22.52
C PHE A 194 2.81 -16.40 -21.31
N LEU A 195 2.29 -17.60 -21.25
CA LEU A 195 2.70 -18.64 -20.32
C LEU A 195 3.37 -19.79 -21.07
N ALA A 196 3.97 -20.73 -20.37
CA ALA A 196 4.61 -21.89 -20.98
C ALA A 196 3.66 -22.54 -22.02
N GLY A 197 4.02 -22.46 -23.30
CA GLY A 197 3.24 -23.03 -24.40
C GLY A 197 2.43 -22.05 -25.26
N GLY A 198 2.44 -20.75 -24.99
CA GLY A 198 1.87 -19.75 -25.90
C GLY A 198 1.01 -18.65 -25.25
N ALA A 199 0.40 -17.84 -26.09
CA ALA A 199 -0.53 -16.78 -25.70
C ALA A 199 -1.82 -17.37 -25.11
N ARG A 200 -2.35 -16.70 -24.09
CA ARG A 200 -3.54 -17.14 -23.37
C ARG A 200 -4.64 -16.08 -23.43
N SER A 201 -5.85 -16.50 -23.79
CA SER A 201 -7.06 -15.63 -23.88
C SER A 201 -7.61 -15.28 -22.50
N LEU A 202 -6.76 -14.75 -21.60
CA LEU A 202 -7.19 -14.34 -20.27
C LEU A 202 -7.95 -13.03 -20.28
N TYR A 203 -7.58 -12.11 -21.19
CA TYR A 203 -8.25 -10.84 -21.37
C TYR A 203 -9.72 -11.02 -21.77
N GLU A 204 -9.99 -11.83 -22.78
CA GLU A 204 -11.34 -12.11 -23.28
C GLU A 204 -12.20 -12.79 -22.22
N ARG A 205 -11.63 -13.78 -21.54
CA ARG A 205 -12.30 -14.49 -20.43
C ARG A 205 -12.63 -13.56 -19.28
N LEU A 206 -11.73 -12.61 -18.97
CA LEU A 206 -11.96 -11.61 -17.93
C LEU A 206 -13.09 -10.66 -18.33
N LEU A 207 -13.12 -10.16 -19.57
CA LEU A 207 -14.18 -9.28 -20.05
C LEU A 207 -15.57 -9.95 -19.94
N LEU A 208 -15.68 -11.19 -20.37
CA LEU A 208 -16.92 -11.95 -20.23
C LEU A 208 -17.33 -12.12 -18.75
N ALA A 209 -16.39 -12.46 -17.90
CA ALA A 209 -16.67 -12.63 -16.47
C ALA A 209 -17.09 -11.31 -15.78
N LEU A 210 -16.47 -10.17 -16.14
CA LEU A 210 -16.86 -8.86 -15.61
C LEU A 210 -18.29 -8.48 -16.03
N HIS A 211 -18.67 -8.79 -17.27
CA HIS A 211 -20.02 -8.59 -17.74
C HIS A 211 -21.02 -9.54 -17.04
N ASP A 212 -20.78 -10.83 -17.12
CA ASP A 212 -21.75 -11.84 -16.69
C ASP A 212 -21.92 -11.90 -15.17
N ARG A 213 -20.85 -11.64 -14.40
CA ARG A 213 -20.83 -11.82 -12.94
C ARG A 213 -20.96 -10.52 -12.15
N LEU A 214 -20.49 -9.39 -12.70
CA LEU A 214 -20.52 -8.10 -12.05
C LEU A 214 -21.44 -7.09 -12.73
N GLY A 215 -22.06 -7.43 -13.87
CA GLY A 215 -22.97 -6.55 -14.60
C GLY A 215 -22.30 -5.33 -15.23
N LEU A 216 -20.98 -5.39 -15.45
CA LEU A 216 -20.22 -4.31 -16.05
C LEU A 216 -20.29 -4.35 -17.59
N TYR A 217 -20.28 -3.19 -18.23
CA TYR A 217 -20.26 -3.07 -19.69
C TYR A 217 -18.93 -2.52 -20.15
N LYS A 218 -18.35 -3.11 -21.22
CA LYS A 218 -17.19 -2.52 -21.87
C LYS A 218 -17.60 -1.25 -22.61
N VAL A 219 -17.07 -0.11 -22.16
CA VAL A 219 -17.33 1.18 -22.76
C VAL A 219 -16.34 1.46 -23.90
N ASP A 220 -15.05 1.21 -23.65
CA ASP A 220 -13.98 1.48 -24.59
C ASP A 220 -12.75 0.63 -24.32
N GLU A 221 -11.80 0.64 -25.24
CA GLU A 221 -10.51 0.01 -25.13
C GLU A 221 -9.42 0.97 -25.58
N LEU A 222 -8.56 1.36 -24.62
CA LEU A 222 -7.46 2.27 -24.85
C LEU A 222 -6.15 1.47 -24.92
N ILE A 223 -5.41 1.60 -26.00
CA ILE A 223 -4.12 0.93 -26.17
C ILE A 223 -3.01 1.80 -25.60
N TRP A 224 -2.37 1.30 -24.53
CA TRP A 224 -1.15 1.94 -24.03
C TRP A 224 0.07 1.37 -24.75
N HIS A 225 0.61 2.16 -25.70
CA HIS A 225 1.83 1.82 -26.39
C HIS A 225 3.07 2.26 -25.59
N ASN A 226 3.97 1.31 -25.30
CA ASN A 226 5.25 1.60 -24.66
C ASN A 226 6.41 1.44 -25.69
N PRO A 227 6.94 2.53 -26.25
CA PRO A 227 7.97 2.46 -27.30
C PRO A 227 9.33 1.94 -26.81
N SER A 228 9.55 1.87 -25.49
CA SER A 228 10.81 1.37 -24.91
C SER A 228 10.85 -0.15 -24.72
N LYS A 229 9.74 -0.83 -24.94
CA LYS A 229 9.72 -2.30 -24.98
C LYS A 229 9.70 -2.74 -26.43
N PRO A 230 10.71 -3.53 -26.88
CA PRO A 230 10.63 -4.19 -28.18
C PRO A 230 9.42 -5.15 -28.19
N PRO A 231 8.85 -5.37 -29.36
CA PRO A 231 7.74 -6.30 -29.53
C PRO A 231 8.10 -7.73 -29.14
#